data_0ec7a270252933c538ff3586d28960a6
#
_entry.id   0ec7a270252933c538ff3586d28960a6
#
_cell.length_a   1.000
_cell.length_b   1.000
_cell.length_c   1.000
_cell.angle_alpha   90.00
_cell.angle_beta   90.00
_cell.angle_gamma   90.00
#
_symmetry.space_group_name_H-M   'P 1'
#
loop_
_entity.id
_entity.type
_entity.pdbx_description
1 polymer ?
#
loop_
_entity_poly.entity_id
_entity_poly.type
_entity_poly.pdbx_seq_one_letter_code
_entity_poly.pdbx_strand_id
1 'polypeptide(L)'
;MTRSLCLTGLLLSLMAFGAGCQRSTRADEEAASAPIVRSAAVEPALAMARALSGTVRARIEAPLAFQVGGRILERRVDAGQAVAAGQVLLTLDPVDLEQAVRTAQAELDAAEAALGTAQADLQRARKLEESELISEQAVERASLAVREARSRRDAAAARLVQARNALGYAALRSPAAGVLMDVSGEPGQVVAPGQTVAVLAQAGEREIEVFFPDGLMPPPEGEVILPDGQTKALRLREAAPVVDALGRTRRARYSAAELPAELALGSIVSTRFARADTALGAASQTAATPWRVPIGALDERGHGPRVWRVREGRLEPVSVRVLAVDDRQAVVVGDLQADEHVVALGTHLLKEGMRVREQMR
;
A
#
# COMPACT_ATOMS: atom_id res chain seq x y z
N MET A 1 19.47 -112.31 16.91
CA MET A 1 20.54 -111.32 16.80
C MET A 1 20.24 -110.39 15.66
N THR A 2 19.25 -109.46 15.78
CA THR A 2 18.90 -108.44 14.78
C THR A 2 17.94 -107.41 15.40
N ARG A 3 18.44 -106.55 16.33
CA ARG A 3 17.60 -105.47 16.91
C ARG A 3 18.38 -104.22 17.32
N SER A 4 19.58 -103.98 16.75
CA SER A 4 20.43 -102.85 17.22
C SER A 4 20.85 -101.88 16.16
N LEU A 5 20.37 -101.92 14.90
CA LEU A 5 20.82 -101.02 13.81
C LEU A 5 19.81 -99.97 13.33
N CYS A 6 18.58 -99.90 13.89
CA CYS A 6 17.56 -98.96 13.46
C CYS A 6 17.42 -97.69 14.32
N LEU A 7 18.17 -97.57 15.44
CA LEU A 7 18.00 -96.46 16.38
C LEU A 7 19.01 -95.36 16.17
N THR A 8 20.13 -95.59 15.46
CA THR A 8 21.18 -94.55 15.21
C THR A 8 20.93 -93.64 13.96
N GLY A 9 20.09 -94.11 13.02
CA GLY A 9 19.75 -93.31 11.83
C GLY A 9 18.72 -92.22 12.08
N LEU A 10 17.89 -92.34 13.13
CA LEU A 10 16.82 -91.37 13.42
C LEU A 10 17.28 -90.14 14.23
N LEU A 11 18.40 -90.26 14.96
CA LEU A 11 18.93 -89.11 15.75
C LEU A 11 19.77 -88.12 14.93
N LEU A 12 20.35 -88.52 13.77
CA LEU A 12 21.16 -87.60 12.93
C LEU A 12 20.35 -86.79 11.95
N SER A 13 19.07 -87.21 11.66
CA SER A 13 18.18 -86.44 10.77
C SER A 13 17.47 -85.29 11.48
N LEU A 14 17.44 -85.20 12.83
CA LEU A 14 16.75 -84.16 13.58
C LEU A 14 17.62 -82.94 13.92
N MET A 15 18.96 -83.01 13.71
CA MET A 15 19.87 -81.93 13.96
C MET A 15 20.11 -80.98 12.74
N ALA A 16 19.66 -81.34 11.52
CA ALA A 16 19.87 -80.51 10.31
C ALA A 16 18.74 -79.46 10.04
N PHE A 17 17.64 -79.50 10.78
CA PHE A 17 16.50 -78.56 10.59
C PHE A 17 16.49 -77.40 11.57
N GLY A 18 17.43 -77.27 12.52
CA GLY A 18 17.50 -76.23 13.53
C GLY A 18 18.29 -74.96 13.16
N ALA A 19 18.98 -74.92 12.01
CA ALA A 19 19.89 -73.84 11.65
C ALA A 19 19.29 -72.79 10.68
N GLY A 20 18.03 -72.98 10.26
CA GLY A 20 17.40 -72.06 9.22
C GLY A 20 16.53 -70.94 9.75
N CYS A 21 16.19 -70.84 11.02
CA CYS A 21 15.22 -69.84 11.53
C CYS A 21 15.78 -68.73 12.42
N GLN A 22 17.10 -68.65 12.63
CA GLN A 22 17.68 -67.61 13.51
C GLN A 22 18.17 -66.33 12.80
N ARG A 23 18.05 -66.26 11.48
CA ARG A 23 18.51 -65.05 10.73
C ARG A 23 17.40 -64.07 10.43
N SER A 24 16.12 -64.50 10.43
CA SER A 24 14.97 -63.58 10.21
C SER A 24 14.54 -62.83 11.48
N THR A 25 14.63 -63.49 12.66
CA THR A 25 14.21 -62.85 13.93
C THR A 25 15.13 -61.69 14.41
N ARG A 26 16.43 -61.72 14.07
CA ARG A 26 17.35 -60.62 14.44
C ARG A 26 17.14 -59.36 13.63
N ALA A 27 16.74 -59.47 12.38
CA ALA A 27 16.47 -58.29 11.54
C ALA A 27 15.15 -57.63 11.95
N ASP A 28 14.14 -58.40 12.34
CA ASP A 28 12.84 -57.87 12.79
C ASP A 28 12.89 -57.32 14.22
N GLU A 29 13.71 -57.87 15.13
CA GLU A 29 13.95 -57.34 16.47
C GLU A 29 14.77 -56.00 16.42
N GLU A 30 15.73 -55.90 15.53
CA GLU A 30 16.54 -54.68 15.33
C GLU A 30 15.70 -53.58 14.67
N ALA A 31 14.75 -53.92 13.81
CA ALA A 31 13.78 -52.98 13.23
C ALA A 31 12.73 -52.53 14.28
N ALA A 32 12.34 -53.37 15.20
CA ALA A 32 11.39 -53.05 16.27
C ALA A 32 11.99 -52.13 17.36
N SER A 33 13.32 -52.15 17.55
CA SER A 33 14.04 -51.29 18.52
C SER A 33 14.50 -49.94 17.96
N ALA A 34 14.30 -49.69 16.65
CA ALA A 34 14.70 -48.43 16.03
C ALA A 34 13.93 -47.24 16.61
N PRO A 35 14.60 -46.15 16.97
CA PRO A 35 13.95 -44.97 17.52
C PRO A 35 12.96 -44.37 16.53
N ILE A 36 11.84 -43.87 17.07
CA ILE A 36 10.82 -43.19 16.29
C ILE A 36 11.24 -41.73 16.09
N VAL A 37 11.29 -41.28 14.85
CA VAL A 37 11.55 -39.90 14.49
C VAL A 37 10.30 -39.29 13.84
N ARG A 38 10.00 -38.04 14.17
CA ARG A 38 9.00 -37.27 13.42
C ARG A 38 9.62 -36.78 12.13
N SER A 39 9.02 -37.10 11.00
CA SER A 39 9.44 -36.63 9.69
C SER A 39 8.42 -35.62 9.13
N ALA A 40 8.90 -34.75 8.27
CA ALA A 40 8.08 -33.83 7.48
C ALA A 40 8.57 -33.88 6.03
N ALA A 41 7.63 -33.75 5.11
CA ALA A 41 7.95 -33.65 3.69
C ALA A 41 8.68 -32.33 3.39
N VAL A 42 9.64 -32.38 2.48
CA VAL A 42 10.32 -31.21 1.93
C VAL A 42 9.41 -30.58 0.88
N GLU A 43 9.04 -29.34 1.10
CA GLU A 43 8.18 -28.59 0.18
C GLU A 43 9.02 -27.60 -0.64
N PRO A 44 8.66 -27.35 -1.92
CA PRO A 44 9.29 -26.26 -2.66
C PRO A 44 9.07 -24.93 -1.93
N ALA A 45 10.13 -24.20 -1.64
CA ALA A 45 10.00 -22.85 -1.11
C ALA A 45 9.59 -21.94 -2.26
N LEU A 46 8.27 -21.80 -2.46
CA LEU A 46 7.76 -20.64 -3.18
C LEU A 46 8.28 -19.40 -2.47
N ALA A 47 8.71 -18.39 -3.23
CA ALA A 47 9.32 -17.17 -2.69
C ALA A 47 8.62 -16.72 -1.40
N MET A 48 9.38 -16.64 -0.27
CA MET A 48 8.77 -16.26 1.01
C MET A 48 8.07 -14.92 0.83
N ALA A 49 6.75 -14.92 0.91
CA ALA A 49 5.99 -13.70 0.86
C ALA A 49 6.14 -12.98 2.19
N ARG A 50 6.57 -11.72 2.14
CA ARG A 50 6.56 -10.86 3.31
C ARG A 50 5.15 -10.32 3.51
N ALA A 51 4.56 -10.61 4.66
CA ALA A 51 3.30 -10.00 5.06
C ALA A 51 3.57 -8.60 5.64
N LEU A 52 2.88 -7.59 5.13
CA LEU A 52 2.88 -6.23 5.65
C LEU A 52 1.43 -5.76 5.80
N SER A 53 1.20 -4.84 6.71
CA SER A 53 -0.08 -4.17 6.82
C SER A 53 -0.17 -3.07 5.77
N GLY A 54 -1.29 -3.01 5.06
CA GLY A 54 -1.64 -1.93 4.16
C GLY A 54 -2.86 -1.18 4.66
N THR A 55 -2.97 0.10 4.31
CA THR A 55 -4.13 0.94 4.60
C THR A 55 -4.86 1.27 3.31
N VAL A 56 -6.18 1.10 3.31
CA VAL A 56 -7.03 1.48 2.16
C VAL A 56 -7.14 2.99 2.09
N ARG A 57 -6.76 3.58 0.94
CA ARG A 57 -6.81 5.01 0.68
C ARG A 57 -7.61 5.32 -0.57
N ALA A 58 -8.16 6.51 -0.64
CA ALA A 58 -8.61 7.03 -1.92
C ALA A 58 -7.40 7.38 -2.78
N ARG A 59 -7.51 7.22 -4.08
CA ARG A 59 -6.46 7.65 -5.01
C ARG A 59 -6.13 9.11 -4.88
N ILE A 60 -7.17 9.95 -4.69
CA ILE A 60 -7.05 11.40 -4.52
C ILE A 60 -7.72 11.79 -3.19
N GLU A 61 -6.92 12.31 -2.27
CA GLU A 61 -7.36 12.92 -1.03
C GLU A 61 -7.03 14.41 -1.10
N ALA A 62 -8.06 15.26 -1.12
CA ALA A 62 -7.92 16.70 -1.30
C ALA A 62 -8.21 17.43 0.03
N PRO A 63 -7.24 18.17 0.60
CA PRO A 63 -7.51 19.11 1.67
C PRO A 63 -8.34 20.28 1.12
N LEU A 64 -9.44 20.59 1.79
CA LEU A 64 -10.34 21.68 1.43
C LEU A 64 -10.12 22.85 2.38
N ALA A 65 -9.95 24.03 1.80
CA ALA A 65 -9.69 25.29 2.52
C ALA A 65 -10.43 26.43 1.85
N PHE A 66 -10.79 27.44 2.64
CA PHE A 66 -11.29 28.70 2.10
C PHE A 66 -10.17 29.51 1.44
N GLN A 67 -10.49 30.19 0.32
CA GLN A 67 -9.56 31.09 -0.34
C GLN A 67 -9.52 32.49 0.30
N VAL A 68 -10.52 32.81 1.15
CA VAL A 68 -10.63 34.05 1.92
C VAL A 68 -10.75 33.73 3.40
N GLY A 69 -10.31 34.62 4.25
CA GLY A 69 -10.47 34.49 5.70
C GLY A 69 -11.85 34.99 6.15
N GLY A 70 -12.31 34.46 7.29
CA GLY A 70 -13.56 34.88 7.91
C GLY A 70 -13.99 33.94 9.02
N ARG A 71 -15.14 34.24 9.62
CA ARG A 71 -15.76 33.38 10.62
C ARG A 71 -16.70 32.39 9.92
N ILE A 72 -16.58 31.09 10.23
CA ILE A 72 -17.52 30.08 9.75
C ILE A 72 -18.90 30.35 10.34
N LEU A 73 -19.88 30.53 9.48
CA LEU A 73 -21.29 30.76 9.84
C LEU A 73 -22.05 29.47 9.97
N GLU A 74 -21.91 28.56 8.96
CA GLU A 74 -22.64 27.30 8.91
C GLU A 74 -21.75 26.14 8.46
N ARG A 75 -22.00 24.98 9.04
CA ARG A 75 -21.52 23.68 8.60
C ARG A 75 -22.71 22.83 8.14
N ARG A 76 -22.72 22.41 6.88
CA ARG A 76 -23.82 21.68 6.24
C ARG A 76 -23.55 20.22 6.03
N VAL A 77 -22.39 19.74 6.47
CA VAL A 77 -21.91 18.38 6.23
C VAL A 77 -21.14 17.86 7.43
N ASP A 78 -21.11 16.53 7.57
CA ASP A 78 -20.38 15.83 8.62
C ASP A 78 -19.29 14.91 8.02
N ALA A 79 -18.32 14.52 8.86
CA ALA A 79 -17.34 13.51 8.49
C ALA A 79 -18.04 12.17 8.19
N GLY A 80 -17.56 11.45 7.17
CA GLY A 80 -18.18 10.22 6.67
C GLY A 80 -19.31 10.44 5.67
N GLN A 81 -19.78 11.68 5.47
CA GLN A 81 -20.88 11.98 4.55
C GLN A 81 -20.39 11.97 3.08
N ALA A 82 -21.21 11.36 2.21
CA ALA A 82 -21.03 11.44 0.77
C ALA A 82 -21.50 12.81 0.26
N VAL A 83 -20.71 13.43 -0.62
CA VAL A 83 -20.99 14.75 -1.21
C VAL A 83 -20.88 14.72 -2.73
N ALA A 84 -21.67 15.55 -3.39
CA ALA A 84 -21.63 15.75 -4.83
C ALA A 84 -20.65 16.88 -5.22
N ALA A 85 -20.16 16.87 -6.46
CA ALA A 85 -19.42 18.00 -7.00
C ALA A 85 -20.25 19.29 -6.98
N GLY A 86 -19.63 20.42 -6.54
CA GLY A 86 -20.30 21.72 -6.39
C GLY A 86 -21.16 21.87 -5.13
N GLN A 87 -21.40 20.80 -4.35
CA GLN A 87 -22.17 20.90 -3.11
C GLN A 87 -21.49 21.83 -2.11
N VAL A 88 -22.27 22.73 -1.48
CA VAL A 88 -21.79 23.62 -0.43
C VAL A 88 -21.57 22.82 0.85
N LEU A 89 -20.38 22.91 1.41
CA LEU A 89 -19.94 22.19 2.61
C LEU A 89 -20.01 23.09 3.85
N LEU A 90 -19.33 24.23 3.79
CA LEU A 90 -19.29 25.24 4.84
C LEU A 90 -19.47 26.62 4.21
N THR A 91 -19.95 27.59 5.01
CA THR A 91 -20.06 28.99 4.59
C THR A 91 -19.41 29.90 5.62
N LEU A 92 -18.72 30.95 5.16
CA LEU A 92 -18.27 32.05 5.99
C LEU A 92 -19.38 33.08 6.15
N ASP A 93 -19.27 33.95 7.17
CA ASP A 93 -20.08 35.13 7.34
C ASP A 93 -19.82 36.09 6.15
N PRO A 94 -20.80 36.40 5.29
CA PRO A 94 -20.57 37.12 4.06
C PRO A 94 -20.65 38.66 4.23
N VAL A 95 -21.02 39.15 5.43
CA VAL A 95 -21.39 40.57 5.63
C VAL A 95 -20.33 41.54 5.12
N ASP A 96 -19.05 41.37 5.48
CA ASP A 96 -17.98 42.24 5.08
C ASP A 96 -17.66 42.12 3.57
N LEU A 97 -17.77 40.93 3.02
CA LEU A 97 -17.55 40.65 1.60
C LEU A 97 -18.67 41.25 0.73
N GLU A 98 -19.91 41.21 1.20
CA GLU A 98 -21.03 41.88 0.54
C GLU A 98 -20.89 43.42 0.57
N GLN A 99 -20.38 43.99 1.67
CA GLN A 99 -20.09 45.43 1.73
C GLN A 99 -19.00 45.82 0.72
N ALA A 100 -17.94 44.99 0.61
CA ALA A 100 -16.88 45.22 -0.38
C ALA A 100 -17.43 45.19 -1.82
N VAL A 101 -18.36 44.28 -2.14
CA VAL A 101 -19.04 44.25 -3.45
C VAL A 101 -19.86 45.51 -3.67
N ARG A 102 -20.65 45.97 -2.66
CA ARG A 102 -21.44 47.21 -2.76
C ARG A 102 -20.56 48.42 -2.98
N THR A 103 -19.44 48.55 -2.28
CA THR A 103 -18.48 49.63 -2.44
C THR A 103 -17.88 49.66 -3.85
N ALA A 104 -17.38 48.47 -4.33
CA ALA A 104 -16.81 48.37 -5.66
C ALA A 104 -17.83 48.63 -6.78
N GLN A 105 -19.11 48.31 -6.57
CA GLN A 105 -20.19 48.60 -7.51
C GLN A 105 -20.39 50.14 -7.58
N ALA A 106 -20.47 50.83 -6.43
CA ALA A 106 -20.64 52.28 -6.41
C ALA A 106 -19.45 53.03 -7.07
N GLU A 107 -18.21 52.53 -6.90
CA GLU A 107 -17.03 53.04 -7.59
C GLU A 107 -17.14 52.90 -9.12
N LEU A 108 -17.63 51.77 -9.61
CA LEU A 108 -17.87 51.53 -11.02
C LEU A 108 -18.94 52.48 -11.57
N ASP A 109 -20.07 52.62 -10.89
CA ASP A 109 -21.17 53.48 -11.30
C ASP A 109 -20.70 54.93 -11.41
N ALA A 110 -19.89 55.42 -10.46
CA ALA A 110 -19.29 56.75 -10.49
C ALA A 110 -18.30 56.92 -11.67
N ALA A 111 -17.48 55.92 -11.94
CA ALA A 111 -16.53 55.94 -13.05
C ALA A 111 -17.24 55.90 -14.42
N GLU A 112 -18.34 55.18 -14.55
CA GLU A 112 -19.21 55.14 -15.75
C GLU A 112 -19.86 56.51 -16.01
N ALA A 113 -20.37 57.18 -14.97
CA ALA A 113 -20.93 58.51 -15.08
C ALA A 113 -19.88 59.52 -15.54
N ALA A 114 -18.65 59.46 -14.98
CA ALA A 114 -17.54 60.30 -15.37
C ALA A 114 -17.12 60.05 -16.84
N LEU A 115 -17.10 58.81 -17.30
CA LEU A 115 -16.83 58.46 -18.70
C LEU A 115 -17.91 59.05 -19.63
N GLY A 116 -19.19 58.90 -19.24
CA GLY A 116 -20.31 59.45 -20.01
C GLY A 116 -20.21 60.98 -20.17
N THR A 117 -19.84 61.70 -19.09
CA THR A 117 -19.60 63.14 -19.12
C THR A 117 -18.44 63.48 -20.05
N ALA A 118 -17.30 62.82 -19.92
CA ALA A 118 -16.13 63.04 -20.78
C ALA A 118 -16.42 62.81 -22.29
N GLN A 119 -17.21 61.75 -22.58
CA GLN A 119 -17.65 61.46 -23.95
C GLN A 119 -18.56 62.56 -24.54
N ALA A 120 -19.52 63.05 -23.73
CA ALA A 120 -20.41 64.17 -24.13
C ALA A 120 -19.61 65.42 -24.37
N ASP A 121 -18.60 65.71 -23.52
CA ASP A 121 -17.71 66.89 -23.71
C ASP A 121 -16.89 66.77 -24.98
N LEU A 122 -16.33 65.58 -25.27
CA LEU A 122 -15.60 65.39 -26.54
C LEU A 122 -16.51 65.59 -27.77
N GLN A 123 -17.76 65.11 -27.71
CA GLN A 123 -18.73 65.27 -28.79
C GLN A 123 -19.05 66.79 -28.99
N ARG A 124 -19.22 67.53 -27.91
CA ARG A 124 -19.43 68.99 -28.00
C ARG A 124 -18.19 69.69 -28.58
N ALA A 125 -17.00 69.32 -28.12
CA ALA A 125 -15.76 69.90 -28.63
C ALA A 125 -15.60 69.64 -30.13
N ARG A 126 -15.84 68.47 -30.63
CA ARG A 126 -15.77 68.17 -32.07
C ARG A 126 -16.75 69.01 -32.92
N LYS A 127 -17.98 69.19 -32.46
CA LYS A 127 -18.96 70.07 -33.18
C LYS A 127 -18.54 71.50 -33.22
N LEU A 128 -17.89 72.00 -32.17
CA LEU A 128 -17.36 73.38 -32.14
C LEU A 128 -16.11 73.55 -33.02
N GLU A 129 -15.27 72.52 -33.12
CA GLU A 129 -14.13 72.44 -34.03
C GLU A 129 -14.57 72.55 -35.51
N GLU A 130 -15.58 71.71 -35.87
CA GLU A 130 -16.18 71.74 -37.20
C GLU A 130 -16.72 73.16 -37.60
N SER A 131 -17.05 73.97 -36.59
CA SER A 131 -17.51 75.37 -36.75
C SER A 131 -16.37 76.35 -36.60
N GLU A 132 -15.09 75.96 -36.54
CA GLU A 132 -13.89 76.75 -36.33
C GLU A 132 -13.89 77.66 -35.06
N LEU A 133 -14.70 77.22 -34.03
CA LEU A 133 -14.86 78.00 -32.80
C LEU A 133 -13.86 77.64 -31.71
N ILE A 134 -13.18 76.47 -31.84
CA ILE A 134 -12.14 76.03 -30.90
C ILE A 134 -10.94 75.47 -31.65
N SER A 135 -9.79 75.34 -30.97
CA SER A 135 -8.56 74.77 -31.52
C SER A 135 -8.54 73.24 -31.48
N GLU A 136 -7.83 72.61 -32.41
CA GLU A 136 -7.55 71.18 -32.44
C GLU A 136 -6.99 70.66 -31.08
N GLN A 137 -6.14 71.44 -30.43
CA GLN A 137 -5.59 71.17 -29.09
C GLN A 137 -6.68 71.02 -28.01
N ALA A 138 -7.82 71.70 -28.14
CA ALA A 138 -8.93 71.59 -27.21
C ALA A 138 -9.64 70.26 -27.40
N VAL A 139 -9.81 69.75 -28.64
CA VAL A 139 -10.38 68.45 -28.96
C VAL A 139 -9.44 67.32 -28.50
N GLU A 140 -8.13 67.51 -28.71
CA GLU A 140 -7.14 66.52 -28.22
C GLU A 140 -7.19 66.39 -26.69
N ARG A 141 -7.28 67.52 -25.94
CA ARG A 141 -7.47 67.46 -24.46
C ARG A 141 -8.74 66.72 -24.06
N ALA A 142 -9.86 66.98 -24.74
CA ALA A 142 -11.11 66.29 -24.47
C ALA A 142 -10.99 64.75 -24.79
N SER A 143 -10.26 64.41 -25.86
CA SER A 143 -10.01 62.98 -26.21
C SER A 143 -9.12 62.24 -25.15
N LEU A 144 -8.12 62.99 -24.61
CA LEU A 144 -7.30 62.46 -23.48
C LEU A 144 -8.16 62.20 -22.23
N ALA A 145 -9.08 63.17 -21.89
CA ALA A 145 -10.01 63.02 -20.77
C ALA A 145 -10.89 61.77 -20.91
N VAL A 146 -11.39 61.48 -22.12
CA VAL A 146 -12.16 60.24 -22.40
C VAL A 146 -11.30 58.98 -22.18
N ARG A 147 -10.05 58.98 -22.67
CA ARG A 147 -9.15 57.84 -22.44
C ARG A 147 -8.86 57.62 -20.97
N GLU A 148 -8.64 58.69 -20.21
CA GLU A 148 -8.41 58.62 -18.76
C GLU A 148 -9.66 58.12 -18.02
N ALA A 149 -10.85 58.65 -18.32
CA ALA A 149 -12.10 58.23 -17.72
C ALA A 149 -12.41 56.73 -18.04
N ARG A 150 -12.11 56.30 -19.28
CA ARG A 150 -12.24 54.88 -19.68
C ARG A 150 -11.30 53.97 -18.83
N SER A 151 -10.04 54.36 -18.69
CA SER A 151 -9.08 53.57 -17.89
C SER A 151 -9.52 53.49 -16.43
N ARG A 152 -10.08 54.58 -15.85
CA ARG A 152 -10.65 54.54 -14.48
C ARG A 152 -11.85 53.62 -14.37
N ARG A 153 -12.78 53.64 -15.35
CA ARG A 153 -13.93 52.75 -15.40
C ARG A 153 -13.50 51.30 -15.51
N ASP A 154 -12.52 50.98 -16.37
CA ASP A 154 -12.01 49.64 -16.55
C ASP A 154 -11.33 49.12 -15.27
N ALA A 155 -10.60 49.96 -14.56
CA ALA A 155 -10.01 49.63 -13.26
C ALA A 155 -11.09 49.36 -12.17
N ALA A 156 -12.15 50.18 -12.13
CA ALA A 156 -13.27 49.99 -11.20
C ALA A 156 -14.03 48.70 -11.51
N ALA A 157 -14.26 48.39 -12.79
CA ALA A 157 -14.88 47.13 -13.21
C ALA A 157 -14.06 45.88 -12.76
N ALA A 158 -12.73 45.96 -12.90
CA ALA A 158 -11.85 44.88 -12.43
C ALA A 158 -11.92 44.69 -10.90
N ARG A 159 -11.99 45.78 -10.13
CA ARG A 159 -12.18 45.72 -8.66
C ARG A 159 -13.50 45.05 -8.27
N LEU A 160 -14.59 45.39 -8.98
CA LEU A 160 -15.89 44.76 -8.74
C LEU A 160 -15.83 43.27 -9.00
N VAL A 161 -15.20 42.81 -10.08
CA VAL A 161 -15.01 41.36 -10.35
C VAL A 161 -14.23 40.71 -9.22
N GLN A 162 -13.16 41.34 -8.75
CA GLN A 162 -12.37 40.83 -7.62
C GLN A 162 -13.21 40.70 -6.33
N ALA A 163 -14.00 41.73 -5.99
CA ALA A 163 -14.89 41.67 -4.82
C ALA A 163 -15.96 40.57 -4.93
N ARG A 164 -16.56 40.40 -6.11
CA ARG A 164 -17.52 39.33 -6.37
C ARG A 164 -16.89 37.92 -6.27
N ASN A 165 -15.69 37.74 -6.76
CA ASN A 165 -14.95 36.50 -6.62
C ASN A 165 -14.68 36.18 -5.15
N ALA A 166 -14.22 37.17 -4.37
CA ALA A 166 -13.98 37.05 -2.94
C ALA A 166 -15.28 36.61 -2.19
N LEU A 167 -16.42 37.19 -2.52
CA LEU A 167 -17.73 36.79 -1.97
C LEU A 167 -18.07 35.36 -2.38
N GLY A 168 -17.80 34.98 -3.63
CA GLY A 168 -18.01 33.61 -4.09
C GLY A 168 -17.19 32.56 -3.32
N TYR A 169 -16.00 32.94 -2.86
CA TYR A 169 -15.10 32.08 -2.06
C TYR A 169 -15.55 31.96 -0.59
N ALA A 170 -16.54 32.72 -0.13
CA ALA A 170 -17.15 32.53 1.18
C ALA A 170 -17.94 31.23 1.29
N ALA A 171 -18.34 30.61 0.20
CA ALA A 171 -18.97 29.30 0.18
C ALA A 171 -17.95 28.23 -0.25
N LEU A 172 -17.52 27.38 0.70
CA LEU A 172 -16.64 26.26 0.40
C LEU A 172 -17.47 25.16 -0.27
N ARG A 173 -17.10 24.84 -1.51
CA ARG A 173 -17.78 23.81 -2.30
C ARG A 173 -16.86 22.62 -2.55
N SER A 174 -17.46 21.42 -2.65
CA SER A 174 -16.72 20.24 -3.05
C SER A 174 -16.29 20.32 -4.52
N PRO A 175 -14.99 20.15 -4.83
CA PRO A 175 -14.50 20.18 -6.22
C PRO A 175 -14.93 18.95 -7.03
N ALA A 176 -15.23 17.82 -6.36
CA ALA A 176 -15.61 16.55 -6.96
C ALA A 176 -16.60 15.80 -6.07
N ALA A 177 -17.25 14.77 -6.61
CA ALA A 177 -18.00 13.82 -5.80
C ALA A 177 -17.04 12.95 -4.96
N GLY A 178 -17.44 12.59 -3.75
CA GLY A 178 -16.61 11.79 -2.84
C GLY A 178 -17.19 11.66 -1.45
N VAL A 179 -16.36 11.30 -0.50
CA VAL A 179 -16.70 11.17 0.92
C VAL A 179 -15.77 12.08 1.73
N LEU A 180 -16.35 12.82 2.68
CA LEU A 180 -15.54 13.65 3.60
C LEU A 180 -14.91 12.74 4.66
N MET A 181 -13.59 12.68 4.67
CA MET A 181 -12.83 11.89 5.66
C MET A 181 -12.78 12.61 7.01
N ASP A 182 -12.68 13.93 6.97
CA ASP A 182 -12.61 14.78 8.14
C ASP A 182 -13.26 16.13 7.85
N VAL A 183 -13.89 16.74 8.87
CA VAL A 183 -14.42 18.11 8.85
C VAL A 183 -14.04 18.77 10.18
N SER A 184 -12.96 19.53 10.16
CA SER A 184 -12.40 20.24 11.33
C SER A 184 -12.93 21.66 11.49
N GLY A 185 -13.63 22.21 10.46
CA GLY A 185 -14.23 23.52 10.52
C GLY A 185 -15.53 23.53 11.31
N GLU A 186 -15.60 24.36 12.36
CA GLU A 186 -16.78 24.47 13.23
C GLU A 186 -17.43 25.86 13.14
N PRO A 187 -18.78 25.96 13.23
CA PRO A 187 -19.48 27.25 13.30
C PRO A 187 -18.94 28.12 14.44
N GLY A 188 -18.70 29.42 14.13
CA GLY A 188 -18.10 30.37 15.06
C GLY A 188 -16.58 30.43 15.01
N GLN A 189 -15.91 29.45 14.44
CA GLN A 189 -14.44 29.44 14.26
C GLN A 189 -14.02 30.51 13.24
N VAL A 190 -12.93 31.21 13.52
CA VAL A 190 -12.26 32.13 12.56
C VAL A 190 -11.14 31.36 11.86
N VAL A 191 -11.14 31.39 10.53
CA VAL A 191 -10.19 30.69 9.69
C VAL A 191 -9.40 31.64 8.79
N ALA A 192 -8.14 31.31 8.56
CA ALA A 192 -7.29 32.02 7.61
C ALA A 192 -7.41 31.42 6.19
N PRO A 193 -7.08 32.21 5.14
CA PRO A 193 -6.99 31.66 3.79
C PRO A 193 -5.99 30.50 3.72
N GLY A 194 -6.38 29.40 3.07
CA GLY A 194 -5.55 28.20 2.94
C GLY A 194 -5.55 27.24 4.16
N GLN A 195 -6.20 27.61 5.25
CA GLN A 195 -6.36 26.73 6.39
C GLN A 195 -7.29 25.58 6.03
N THR A 196 -6.81 24.34 6.14
CA THR A 196 -7.62 23.12 5.88
C THR A 196 -8.74 23.02 6.92
N VAL A 197 -9.98 22.89 6.46
CA VAL A 197 -11.19 22.75 7.27
C VAL A 197 -11.94 21.46 7.00
N ALA A 198 -11.61 20.74 5.94
CA ALA A 198 -12.14 19.43 5.64
C ALA A 198 -11.16 18.66 4.74
N VAL A 199 -11.30 17.33 4.67
CA VAL A 199 -10.54 16.46 3.76
C VAL A 199 -11.52 15.63 2.95
N LEU A 200 -11.46 15.76 1.62
CA LEU A 200 -12.29 15.02 0.68
C LEU A 200 -11.52 13.84 0.11
N ALA A 201 -12.01 12.62 0.30
CA ALA A 201 -11.63 11.46 -0.49
C ALA A 201 -12.49 11.43 -1.75
N GLN A 202 -11.93 11.69 -2.91
CA GLN A 202 -12.67 11.71 -4.16
C GLN A 202 -13.18 10.31 -4.51
N ALA A 203 -14.38 10.25 -5.07
CA ALA A 203 -14.93 9.01 -5.59
C ALA A 203 -14.08 8.49 -6.74
N GLY A 204 -13.82 7.17 -6.77
CA GLY A 204 -13.00 6.54 -7.80
C GLY A 204 -12.21 5.35 -7.28
N GLU A 205 -11.07 5.11 -7.89
CA GLU A 205 -10.19 3.99 -7.55
C GLU A 205 -9.65 4.13 -6.12
N ARG A 206 -9.62 2.99 -5.42
CA ARG A 206 -8.97 2.85 -4.13
C ARG A 206 -7.59 2.25 -4.30
N GLU A 207 -6.69 2.63 -3.42
CA GLU A 207 -5.31 2.17 -3.40
C GLU A 207 -4.97 1.59 -2.03
N ILE A 208 -3.96 0.74 -2.01
CA ILE A 208 -3.41 0.24 -0.75
C ILE A 208 -2.08 0.95 -0.50
N GLU A 209 -2.03 1.71 0.57
CA GLU A 209 -0.82 2.35 1.06
C GLU A 209 -0.09 1.40 2.00
N VAL A 210 1.18 1.11 1.70
CA VAL A 210 2.02 0.20 2.48
C VAL A 210 3.31 0.91 2.85
N PHE A 211 3.77 0.69 4.07
CA PHE A 211 5.04 1.23 4.56
C PHE A 211 6.09 0.12 4.63
N PHE A 212 7.12 0.26 3.83
CA PHE A 212 8.24 -0.69 3.77
C PHE A 212 9.36 -0.22 4.68
N PRO A 213 9.93 -1.10 5.53
CA PRO A 213 11.11 -0.78 6.33
C PRO A 213 12.28 -0.28 5.47
N ASP A 214 13.13 0.56 6.06
CA ASP A 214 14.37 1.01 5.42
C ASP A 214 15.21 -0.19 4.97
N GLY A 215 15.85 -0.07 3.81
CA GLY A 215 16.60 -1.17 3.18
C GLY A 215 15.75 -2.12 2.32
N LEU A 216 14.41 -1.98 2.33
CA LEU A 216 13.52 -2.73 1.45
C LEU A 216 12.99 -1.84 0.33
N MET A 217 13.25 -2.24 -0.91
CA MET A 217 12.61 -1.62 -2.07
C MET A 217 11.19 -2.17 -2.22
N PRO A 218 10.18 -1.30 -2.41
CA PRO A 218 8.82 -1.73 -2.72
C PRO A 218 8.80 -2.58 -4.00
N PRO A 219 8.34 -3.84 -3.95
CA PRO A 219 8.24 -4.69 -5.14
C PRO A 219 7.23 -4.14 -6.14
N PRO A 220 7.40 -4.41 -7.45
CA PRO A 220 6.47 -3.95 -8.49
C PRO A 220 5.08 -4.58 -8.37
N GLU A 221 5.00 -5.77 -7.80
CA GLU A 221 3.77 -6.55 -7.65
C GLU A 221 3.65 -7.13 -6.26
N GLY A 222 2.41 -7.37 -5.84
CA GLY A 222 2.06 -7.99 -4.57
C GLY A 222 0.63 -8.49 -4.59
N GLU A 223 0.13 -8.85 -3.43
CA GLU A 223 -1.24 -9.30 -3.22
C GLU A 223 -1.82 -8.65 -1.97
N VAL A 224 -3.11 -8.33 -2.00
CA VAL A 224 -3.88 -7.94 -0.82
C VAL A 224 -4.86 -9.05 -0.47
N ILE A 225 -4.96 -9.34 0.81
CA ILE A 225 -5.95 -10.27 1.37
C ILE A 225 -7.06 -9.44 1.96
N LEU A 226 -8.25 -9.57 1.38
CA LEU A 226 -9.44 -8.87 1.83
C LEU A 226 -10.03 -9.54 3.09
N PRO A 227 -10.90 -8.85 3.86
CA PRO A 227 -11.51 -9.41 5.07
C PRO A 227 -12.35 -10.68 4.83
N ASP A 228 -12.87 -10.88 3.62
CA ASP A 228 -13.60 -12.07 3.20
C ASP A 228 -12.69 -13.26 2.80
N GLY A 229 -11.35 -13.09 2.89
CA GLY A 229 -10.35 -14.07 2.51
C GLY A 229 -9.99 -14.09 1.02
N GLN A 230 -10.65 -13.28 0.19
CA GLN A 230 -10.28 -13.17 -1.22
C GLN A 230 -8.92 -12.48 -1.37
N THR A 231 -8.15 -12.92 -2.35
CA THR A 231 -6.85 -12.31 -2.69
C THR A 231 -6.97 -11.54 -4.00
N LYS A 232 -6.48 -10.29 -4.02
CA LYS A 232 -6.41 -9.45 -5.23
C LYS A 232 -4.96 -9.05 -5.50
N ALA A 233 -4.61 -9.01 -6.78
CA ALA A 233 -3.28 -8.57 -7.20
C ALA A 233 -3.09 -7.07 -6.96
N LEU A 234 -1.91 -6.70 -6.50
CA LEU A 234 -1.44 -5.33 -6.30
C LEU A 234 -0.37 -5.00 -7.34
N ARG A 235 -0.46 -3.80 -7.91
CA ARG A 235 0.59 -3.22 -8.76
C ARG A 235 1.11 -1.93 -8.15
N LEU A 236 2.42 -1.81 -8.08
CA LEU A 236 3.07 -0.59 -7.62
C LEU A 236 2.75 0.56 -8.57
N ARG A 237 2.13 1.63 -8.06
CA ARG A 237 1.88 2.87 -8.77
C ARG A 237 2.89 3.95 -8.42
N GLU A 238 3.18 4.07 -7.14
CA GLU A 238 4.03 5.14 -6.59
C GLU A 238 4.83 4.61 -5.41
N ALA A 239 6.11 4.94 -5.37
CA ALA A 239 6.97 4.74 -4.21
C ALA A 239 7.65 6.05 -3.86
N ALA A 240 7.59 6.44 -2.60
CA ALA A 240 8.28 7.63 -2.13
C ALA A 240 9.80 7.46 -2.34
N PRO A 241 10.50 8.44 -2.91
CA PRO A 241 11.94 8.37 -3.10
C PRO A 241 12.71 8.50 -1.78
N VAL A 242 12.07 9.05 -0.75
CA VAL A 242 12.65 9.34 0.55
C VAL A 242 12.07 8.42 1.61
N VAL A 243 12.91 7.99 2.54
CA VAL A 243 12.53 7.27 3.76
C VAL A 243 12.07 8.29 4.80
N ASP A 244 10.93 8.06 5.43
CA ASP A 244 10.48 8.85 6.57
C ASP A 244 11.48 8.71 7.73
N ALA A 245 11.93 9.84 8.26
CA ALA A 245 12.97 9.87 9.28
C ALA A 245 12.53 9.32 10.65
N LEU A 246 11.25 9.47 10.99
CA LEU A 246 10.69 9.02 12.27
C LEU A 246 10.33 7.54 12.21
N GLY A 247 9.60 7.12 11.18
CA GLY A 247 9.17 5.73 11.02
C GLY A 247 10.22 4.82 10.41
N ARG A 248 11.30 5.37 9.83
CA ARG A 248 12.30 4.64 9.07
C ARG A 248 11.67 3.72 8.03
N THR A 249 10.61 4.23 7.38
CA THR A 249 9.83 3.49 6.41
C THR A 249 9.71 4.27 5.11
N ARG A 250 9.56 3.55 4.01
CA ARG A 250 9.26 4.09 2.70
C ARG A 250 7.81 3.83 2.36
N ARG A 251 7.06 4.89 2.08
CA ARG A 251 5.68 4.79 1.64
C ARG A 251 5.61 4.31 0.20
N ALA A 252 4.74 3.35 -0.07
CA ALA A 252 4.39 2.91 -1.41
C ALA A 252 2.87 2.80 -1.55
N ARG A 253 2.35 3.16 -2.72
CA ARG A 253 0.94 3.04 -3.08
C ARG A 253 0.77 2.04 -4.21
N TYR A 254 -0.14 1.13 -4.00
CA TYR A 254 -0.45 0.05 -4.92
C TYR A 254 -1.88 0.20 -5.41
N SER A 255 -2.07 0.11 -6.72
CA SER A 255 -3.39 -0.07 -7.31
C SER A 255 -3.79 -1.53 -7.24
N ALA A 256 -5.06 -1.79 -6.96
CA ALA A 256 -5.67 -3.11 -7.07
C ALA A 256 -6.89 -3.01 -7.98
N ALA A 257 -7.03 -3.97 -8.88
CA ALA A 257 -8.23 -4.04 -9.69
C ALA A 257 -9.43 -4.45 -8.82
N GLU A 258 -10.54 -3.70 -8.94
CA GLU A 258 -11.83 -4.06 -8.35
C GLU A 258 -11.81 -4.30 -6.84
N LEU A 259 -11.27 -3.34 -6.07
CA LEU A 259 -11.47 -3.36 -4.63
C LEU A 259 -12.97 -3.14 -4.31
N PRO A 260 -13.57 -3.94 -3.40
CA PRO A 260 -14.97 -3.78 -3.03
C PRO A 260 -15.29 -2.37 -2.56
N ALA A 261 -16.44 -1.83 -2.98
CA ALA A 261 -16.89 -0.50 -2.58
C ALA A 261 -17.19 -0.41 -1.07
N GLU A 262 -17.47 -1.56 -0.45
CA GLU A 262 -17.74 -1.69 0.99
C GLU A 262 -16.48 -1.62 1.85
N LEU A 263 -15.29 -1.79 1.25
CA LEU A 263 -14.02 -1.70 1.97
C LEU A 263 -13.80 -0.26 2.43
N ALA A 264 -13.97 0.02 3.71
CA ALA A 264 -13.90 1.38 4.24
C ALA A 264 -12.54 2.02 4.00
N LEU A 265 -12.52 3.31 3.65
CA LEU A 265 -11.29 4.11 3.61
C LEU A 265 -10.69 4.17 5.03
N GLY A 266 -9.37 4.05 5.12
CA GLY A 266 -8.65 3.96 6.39
C GLY A 266 -8.59 2.56 7.00
N SER A 267 -9.32 1.56 6.47
CA SER A 267 -9.24 0.19 6.98
C SER A 267 -7.87 -0.44 6.73
N ILE A 268 -7.47 -1.32 7.64
CA ILE A 268 -6.21 -2.05 7.56
C ILE A 268 -6.47 -3.40 6.88
N VAL A 269 -5.64 -3.73 5.91
CA VAL A 269 -5.66 -4.99 5.18
C VAL A 269 -4.28 -5.66 5.23
N SER A 270 -4.26 -6.99 5.12
CA SER A 270 -3.01 -7.73 5.01
C SER A 270 -2.52 -7.75 3.57
N THR A 271 -1.26 -7.47 3.36
CA THR A 271 -0.64 -7.55 2.04
C THR A 271 0.50 -8.56 2.04
N ARG A 272 0.73 -9.20 0.90
CA ARG A 272 1.83 -10.13 0.67
C ARG A 272 2.66 -9.66 -0.51
N PHE A 273 3.97 -9.62 -0.30
CA PHE A 273 4.93 -9.26 -1.35
C PHE A 273 5.95 -10.37 -1.49
N ALA A 274 6.23 -10.79 -2.72
CA ALA A 274 7.34 -11.71 -2.98
C ALA A 274 8.63 -11.08 -2.46
N ARG A 275 9.41 -11.85 -1.70
CA ARG A 275 10.71 -11.41 -1.20
C ARG A 275 11.69 -11.39 -2.39
N ALA A 276 11.98 -10.21 -2.92
CA ALA A 276 13.10 -10.02 -3.84
C ALA A 276 14.41 -10.07 -3.02
N ASP A 277 14.74 -11.25 -2.49
CA ASP A 277 16.04 -11.41 -1.85
C ASP A 277 17.12 -11.45 -2.93
N THR A 278 18.02 -10.50 -2.86
CA THR A 278 19.31 -10.53 -3.54
C THR A 278 20.07 -11.85 -3.31
N ALA A 279 19.76 -12.56 -2.21
CA ALA A 279 20.28 -13.89 -1.91
C ALA A 279 19.66 -15.00 -2.79
N LEU A 280 18.36 -14.90 -3.16
CA LEU A 280 17.74 -15.81 -4.13
C LEU A 280 18.22 -15.52 -5.55
N GLY A 281 18.49 -14.26 -5.90
CA GLY A 281 19.13 -13.88 -7.18
C GLY A 281 20.55 -14.43 -7.32
N ALA A 282 21.32 -14.52 -6.23
CA ALA A 282 22.64 -15.15 -6.22
C ALA A 282 22.56 -16.68 -6.23
N ALA A 283 21.49 -17.28 -5.68
CA ALA A 283 21.25 -18.73 -5.74
C ALA A 283 20.69 -19.18 -7.09
N SER A 284 20.04 -18.27 -7.83
CA SER A 284 19.56 -18.55 -9.21
C SER A 284 20.69 -18.68 -10.23
N GLN A 285 21.93 -18.29 -9.87
CA GLN A 285 23.12 -18.57 -10.70
C GLN A 285 23.66 -20.00 -10.54
N THR A 286 23.27 -20.70 -9.48
CA THR A 286 23.40 -22.15 -9.35
C THR A 286 21.96 -22.70 -9.35
N ALA A 287 21.58 -23.46 -10.34
CA ALA A 287 20.23 -24.01 -10.60
C ALA A 287 19.64 -24.88 -9.45
N ALA A 288 19.82 -24.49 -8.20
CA ALA A 288 19.39 -25.22 -7.03
C ALA A 288 18.06 -24.66 -6.51
N THR A 289 17.02 -25.47 -6.57
CA THR A 289 15.68 -25.14 -6.06
C THR A 289 15.74 -24.90 -4.55
N PRO A 290 15.19 -23.77 -4.03
CA PRO A 290 15.05 -23.58 -2.60
C PRO A 290 13.95 -24.46 -2.02
N TRP A 291 14.20 -25.04 -0.87
CA TRP A 291 13.31 -25.95 -0.17
C TRP A 291 12.89 -25.40 1.18
N ARG A 292 11.67 -25.70 1.57
CA ARG A 292 11.11 -25.38 2.88
C ARG A 292 11.17 -26.60 3.77
N VAL A 293 11.75 -26.43 4.95
CA VAL A 293 11.84 -27.47 5.98
C VAL A 293 11.43 -26.89 7.35
N PRO A 294 10.89 -27.69 8.28
CA PRO A 294 10.66 -27.22 9.64
C PRO A 294 11.95 -26.73 10.29
N ILE A 295 11.87 -25.66 11.10
CA ILE A 295 13.05 -25.09 11.77
C ILE A 295 13.79 -26.13 12.63
N GLY A 296 13.04 -27.05 13.28
CA GLY A 296 13.61 -28.13 14.08
C GLY A 296 14.33 -29.21 13.28
N ALA A 297 14.22 -29.21 11.94
CA ALA A 297 14.97 -30.12 11.06
C ALA A 297 16.42 -29.66 10.84
N LEU A 298 16.71 -28.37 11.14
CA LEU A 298 18.02 -27.81 10.95
C LEU A 298 18.98 -28.28 12.05
N ASP A 299 20.09 -28.89 11.67
CA ASP A 299 21.19 -29.26 12.56
C ASP A 299 22.42 -28.45 12.19
N GLU A 300 22.82 -27.53 13.07
CA GLU A 300 23.96 -26.62 12.86
C GLU A 300 25.24 -27.11 13.55
N ARG A 301 25.23 -28.32 14.13
CA ARG A 301 26.39 -28.88 14.83
C ARG A 301 27.37 -29.52 13.84
N GLY A 302 28.67 -29.27 14.04
CA GLY A 302 29.74 -29.84 13.23
C GLY A 302 30.19 -28.93 12.08
N HIS A 303 30.30 -29.45 10.86
CA HIS A 303 30.91 -28.75 9.72
C HIS A 303 29.93 -27.88 8.90
N GLY A 304 28.88 -27.34 9.52
CA GLY A 304 27.91 -26.45 8.87
C GLY A 304 26.47 -26.95 8.95
N PRO A 305 25.51 -26.11 8.47
CA PRO A 305 24.10 -26.45 8.51
C PRO A 305 23.78 -27.67 7.65
N ARG A 306 22.99 -28.60 8.21
CA ARG A 306 22.52 -29.80 7.53
C ARG A 306 21.12 -30.17 7.96
N VAL A 307 20.44 -30.99 7.15
CA VAL A 307 19.19 -31.66 7.47
C VAL A 307 19.40 -33.17 7.41
N TRP A 308 18.59 -33.92 8.17
CA TRP A 308 18.65 -35.39 8.18
C TRP A 308 17.54 -35.94 7.30
N ARG A 309 17.90 -36.41 6.11
CA ARG A 309 17.00 -37.08 5.18
C ARG A 309 16.76 -38.54 5.64
N VAL A 310 15.52 -38.99 5.55
CA VAL A 310 15.19 -40.41 5.80
C VAL A 310 15.05 -41.13 4.47
N ARG A 311 15.93 -42.10 4.24
CA ARG A 311 15.91 -42.93 3.04
C ARG A 311 15.99 -44.39 3.41
N GLU A 312 15.00 -45.18 2.99
CA GLU A 312 14.90 -46.61 3.30
C GLU A 312 15.05 -46.94 4.81
N GLY A 313 14.46 -46.09 5.68
CA GLY A 313 14.53 -46.20 7.14
C GLY A 313 15.91 -45.94 7.75
N ARG A 314 16.81 -45.26 7.02
CA ARG A 314 18.14 -44.81 7.49
C ARG A 314 18.28 -43.31 7.35
N LEU A 315 19.09 -42.73 8.24
CA LEU A 315 19.38 -41.31 8.25
C LEU A 315 20.62 -41.00 7.40
N GLU A 316 20.45 -40.02 6.47
CA GLU A 316 21.53 -39.47 5.66
C GLU A 316 21.64 -37.97 5.95
N PRO A 317 22.83 -37.43 6.31
CA PRO A 317 23.03 -36.01 6.46
C PRO A 317 23.14 -35.37 5.09
N VAL A 318 22.32 -34.35 4.84
CA VAL A 318 22.37 -33.52 3.63
C VAL A 318 22.84 -32.13 4.04
N SER A 319 24.00 -31.71 3.54
CA SER A 319 24.49 -30.35 3.75
C SER A 319 23.61 -29.35 3.03
N VAL A 320 23.21 -28.30 3.75
CA VAL A 320 22.33 -27.26 3.22
C VAL A 320 22.89 -25.87 3.50
N ARG A 321 22.56 -24.93 2.64
CA ARG A 321 22.78 -23.50 2.89
C ARG A 321 21.46 -22.87 3.29
N VAL A 322 21.40 -22.28 4.47
CA VAL A 322 20.22 -21.59 4.98
C VAL A 322 20.10 -20.24 4.30
N LEU A 323 18.96 -19.98 3.66
CA LEU A 323 18.67 -18.71 3.02
C LEU A 323 17.85 -17.80 3.93
N ALA A 324 16.88 -18.38 4.66
CA ALA A 324 16.03 -17.63 5.56
C ALA A 324 15.47 -18.56 6.65
N VAL A 325 15.12 -17.98 7.79
CA VAL A 325 14.49 -18.66 8.93
C VAL A 325 13.34 -17.81 9.40
N ASP A 326 12.20 -18.44 9.70
CA ASP A 326 11.08 -17.83 10.40
C ASP A 326 10.76 -18.64 11.69
N ASP A 327 9.69 -18.26 12.40
CA ASP A 327 9.32 -18.87 13.69
C ASP A 327 9.03 -20.37 13.62
N ARG A 328 8.76 -20.94 12.45
CA ARG A 328 8.33 -22.34 12.26
C ARG A 328 9.11 -23.09 11.21
N GLN A 329 9.70 -22.38 10.24
CA GLN A 329 10.28 -22.99 9.04
C GLN A 329 11.60 -22.34 8.66
N ALA A 330 12.44 -23.08 7.98
CA ALA A 330 13.67 -22.61 7.35
C ALA A 330 13.60 -22.84 5.84
N VAL A 331 14.10 -21.88 5.07
CA VAL A 331 14.32 -22.03 3.64
C VAL A 331 15.79 -22.37 3.42
N VAL A 332 16.02 -23.51 2.78
CA VAL A 332 17.35 -24.06 2.56
C VAL A 332 17.58 -24.40 1.09
N VAL A 333 18.81 -24.39 0.67
CA VAL A 333 19.26 -24.90 -0.63
C VAL A 333 20.24 -26.03 -0.39
N GLY A 334 19.99 -27.18 -1.00
CA GLY A 334 20.79 -28.38 -0.89
C GLY A 334 20.34 -29.45 -1.88
N ASP A 335 20.97 -30.61 -1.83
CA ASP A 335 20.59 -31.78 -2.63
C ASP A 335 19.35 -32.45 -2.03
N LEU A 336 18.19 -31.78 -2.19
CA LEU A 336 16.88 -32.22 -1.73
C LEU A 336 15.92 -32.28 -2.92
N GLN A 337 14.94 -33.17 -2.84
CA GLN A 337 13.89 -33.33 -3.85
C GLN A 337 12.50 -33.09 -3.23
N ALA A 338 11.53 -32.80 -4.08
CA ALA A 338 10.13 -32.66 -3.65
C ALA A 338 9.67 -33.96 -3.00
N ASP A 339 8.89 -33.86 -1.96
CA ASP A 339 8.32 -34.97 -1.19
C ASP A 339 9.33 -35.88 -0.46
N GLU A 340 10.63 -35.55 -0.48
CA GLU A 340 11.57 -36.27 0.42
C GLU A 340 11.22 -35.94 1.88
N HIS A 341 11.46 -36.89 2.77
CA HIS A 341 11.21 -36.74 4.20
C HIS A 341 12.48 -36.35 4.95
N VAL A 342 12.39 -35.31 5.75
CA VAL A 342 13.45 -34.90 6.68
C VAL A 342 12.96 -34.99 8.12
N VAL A 343 13.87 -35.30 9.04
CA VAL A 343 13.54 -35.34 10.45
C VAL A 343 13.20 -33.94 10.94
N ALA A 344 11.98 -33.75 11.47
CA ALA A 344 11.47 -32.44 11.87
C ALA A 344 11.86 -32.02 13.30
N LEU A 345 12.20 -32.98 14.17
CA LEU A 345 12.52 -32.74 15.58
C LEU A 345 13.53 -33.75 16.11
N GLY A 346 14.37 -33.32 17.08
CA GLY A 346 15.30 -34.23 17.78
C GLY A 346 16.60 -34.48 17.03
N THR A 347 16.97 -33.61 16.11
CA THR A 347 18.17 -33.70 15.26
C THR A 347 19.47 -33.88 16.06
N HIS A 348 19.52 -33.45 17.32
CA HIS A 348 20.68 -33.52 18.18
C HIS A 348 21.09 -34.92 18.65
N LEU A 349 20.23 -35.92 18.48
CA LEU A 349 20.49 -37.32 18.88
C LEU A 349 20.85 -38.21 17.68
N LEU A 350 20.82 -37.66 16.46
CA LEU A 350 20.93 -38.40 15.24
C LEU A 350 22.39 -38.62 14.81
N LYS A 351 22.64 -39.79 14.18
CA LYS A 351 23.93 -40.15 13.59
C LYS A 351 23.71 -40.69 12.18
N GLU A 352 24.69 -40.52 11.33
CA GLU A 352 24.70 -41.06 9.97
C GLU A 352 24.53 -42.59 9.96
N GLY A 353 23.70 -43.07 9.05
CA GLY A 353 23.39 -44.51 8.92
C GLY A 353 22.47 -45.09 10.01
N MET A 354 22.03 -44.28 10.98
CA MET A 354 21.14 -44.74 12.06
C MET A 354 19.80 -45.24 11.49
N ARG A 355 19.36 -46.41 11.90
CA ARG A 355 18.03 -46.93 11.56
C ARG A 355 16.96 -46.21 12.38
N VAL A 356 15.89 -45.76 11.74
CA VAL A 356 14.79 -45.05 12.34
C VAL A 356 13.45 -45.55 11.82
N ARG A 357 12.39 -45.37 12.62
CA ARG A 357 11.02 -45.53 12.18
C ARG A 357 10.38 -44.14 12.03
N GLU A 358 9.79 -43.93 10.89
CA GLU A 358 9.12 -42.66 10.61
C GLU A 358 7.72 -42.62 11.22
N GLN A 359 7.41 -41.54 11.89
CA GLN A 359 6.06 -41.13 12.23
C GLN A 359 5.74 -39.82 11.45
N MET A 360 4.94 -39.99 10.40
CA MET A 360 4.45 -38.86 9.64
C MET A 360 3.51 -38.01 10.51
N ARG A 361 3.53 -36.72 10.28
CA ARG A 361 2.65 -35.76 10.93
C ARG A 361 1.36 -35.61 10.14
#